data_0512f18f271ba90613d5b77c72ad2a2e
#
_entry.id   0512f18f271ba90613d5b77c72ad2a2e
#
_cell.length_a   1.000
_cell.length_b   1.000
_cell.length_c   1.000
_cell.angle_alpha   90.00
_cell.angle_beta   90.00
_cell.angle_gamma   90.00
#
_symmetry.space_group_name_H-M   'P 1'
#
loop_
_entity.id
_entity.type
_entity.pdbx_description
1 polymer ?
#
loop_
_entity_poly.entity_id
_entity_poly.type
_entity_poly.pdbx_seq_one_letter_code
_entity_poly.pdbx_strand_id
1 'polypeptide(L)'
;FGLLSGIIFVYISYNYPRKGIFTIYTIVLLLFFTLMGGAYLPWFISSISMAILADIILSVFGYDRAIPQVASWALMQLGSAAGQWIPIWFFTDRFRQDWIDKGQSAATMDAMIHYAVGIWGIISVLVVASLSMIGVLIGRKVLKKYKK
;
A
#
# COMPACT_ATOMS: atom_id res chain seq x y z
N PHE A 1 -9.00 -2.81 -3.82
CA PHE A 1 -8.57 -2.90 -2.42
C PHE A 1 -8.33 -1.51 -1.82
N GLY A 2 -7.54 -0.63 -2.45
CA GLY A 2 -7.20 0.70 -1.95
C GLY A 2 -8.39 1.63 -1.69
N LEU A 3 -9.49 1.46 -2.41
CA LEU A 3 -10.69 2.29 -2.26
C LEU A 3 -11.46 1.95 -0.97
N LEU A 4 -11.70 0.68 -0.70
CA LEU A 4 -12.42 0.23 0.49
C LEU A 4 -11.57 0.40 1.77
N SER A 5 -10.31 0.04 1.68
CA SER A 5 -9.38 0.15 2.82
C SER A 5 -9.05 1.61 3.16
N GLY A 6 -9.25 2.57 2.25
CA GLY A 6 -9.20 4.01 2.53
C GLY A 6 -10.23 4.46 3.58
N ILE A 7 -11.40 3.83 3.61
CA ILE A 7 -12.42 4.10 4.64
C ILE A 7 -11.92 3.63 6.01
N ILE A 8 -11.32 2.43 6.08
CA ILE A 8 -10.74 1.88 7.32
C ILE A 8 -9.60 2.78 7.81
N PHE A 9 -8.75 3.24 6.90
CA PHE A 9 -7.67 4.17 7.21
C PHE A 9 -8.18 5.45 7.87
N VAL A 10 -9.23 6.07 7.30
CA VAL A 10 -9.84 7.28 7.86
C VAL A 10 -10.48 7.00 9.23
N TYR A 11 -11.14 5.84 9.38
CA TYR A 11 -11.71 5.44 10.66
C TYR A 11 -10.64 5.33 11.76
N ILE A 12 -9.51 4.69 11.45
CA ILE A 12 -8.37 4.59 12.38
C ILE A 12 -7.80 5.97 12.68
N SER A 13 -7.59 6.81 11.65
CA SER A 13 -7.09 8.19 11.83
C SER A 13 -7.96 9.03 12.76
N TYR A 14 -9.27 8.88 12.71
CA TYR A 14 -10.20 9.66 13.53
C TYR A 14 -10.31 9.15 14.97
N ASN A 15 -10.34 7.84 15.15
CA ASN A 15 -10.66 7.26 16.45
C ASN A 15 -9.42 6.86 17.25
N TYR A 16 -8.28 6.65 16.58
CA TYR A 16 -7.02 6.22 17.20
C TYR A 16 -5.82 7.06 16.70
N PRO A 17 -5.82 8.39 16.93
CA PRO A 17 -4.76 9.29 16.45
C PRO A 17 -3.49 9.14 17.31
N ARG A 18 -2.75 8.06 17.11
CA ARG A 18 -1.51 7.74 17.85
C ARG A 18 -0.35 7.56 16.89
N LYS A 19 0.82 8.07 17.28
CA LYS A 19 2.08 7.88 16.54
C LYS A 19 2.37 6.37 16.39
N GLY A 20 2.71 5.96 15.16
CA GLY A 20 3.05 4.58 14.85
C GLY A 20 1.86 3.63 14.60
N ILE A 21 0.62 4.13 14.65
CA ILE A 21 -0.57 3.28 14.51
C ILE A 21 -0.62 2.61 13.13
N PHE A 22 -0.23 3.31 12.06
CA PHE A 22 -0.24 2.76 10.70
C PHE A 22 0.95 1.85 10.44
N THR A 23 2.09 2.09 11.10
CA THR A 23 3.21 1.16 11.11
C THR A 23 2.81 -0.16 11.76
N ILE A 24 2.17 -0.11 12.94
CA ILE A 24 1.67 -1.32 13.62
C ILE A 24 0.63 -2.03 12.76
N TYR A 25 -0.34 -1.30 12.20
CA TYR A 25 -1.34 -1.85 11.28
C TYR A 25 -0.68 -2.60 10.10
N THR A 26 0.33 -1.98 9.49
CA THR A 26 1.05 -2.58 8.35
C THR A 26 1.80 -3.85 8.78
N ILE A 27 2.49 -3.83 9.94
CA ILE A 27 3.20 -5.01 10.45
C ILE A 27 2.22 -6.17 10.71
N VAL A 28 1.09 -5.91 11.35
CA VAL A 28 0.07 -6.93 11.61
C VAL A 28 -0.47 -7.51 10.30
N LEU A 29 -0.75 -6.66 9.32
CA LEU A 29 -1.20 -7.09 7.99
C LEU A 29 -0.15 -7.97 7.30
N LEU A 30 1.11 -7.58 7.32
CA LEU A 30 2.21 -8.34 6.71
C LEU A 30 2.44 -9.68 7.41
N LEU A 31 2.32 -9.74 8.75
CA LEU A 31 2.37 -11.00 9.50
C LEU A 31 1.24 -11.93 9.07
N PHE A 32 0.02 -11.41 8.91
CA PHE A 32 -1.10 -12.20 8.41
C PHE A 32 -0.83 -12.77 7.02
N PHE A 33 -0.31 -11.97 6.09
CA PHE A 33 0.07 -12.45 4.77
C PHE A 33 1.22 -13.46 4.80
N THR A 34 2.16 -13.32 5.74
CA THR A 34 3.24 -14.30 5.94
C THR A 34 2.68 -15.67 6.32
N LEU A 35 1.70 -15.72 7.22
CA LEU A 35 1.03 -16.97 7.61
C LEU A 35 0.27 -17.62 6.45
N MET A 36 -0.17 -16.83 5.48
CA MET A 36 -0.80 -17.32 4.24
C MET A 36 0.22 -17.72 3.14
N GLY A 37 1.52 -17.70 3.43
CA GLY A 37 2.58 -18.05 2.47
C GLY A 37 3.03 -16.89 1.58
N GLY A 38 2.55 -15.67 1.81
CA GLY A 38 2.86 -14.48 1.00
C GLY A 38 4.11 -13.71 1.44
N ALA A 39 5.06 -14.34 2.13
CA ALA A 39 6.28 -13.68 2.58
C ALA A 39 7.18 -13.26 1.41
N TYR A 40 7.40 -11.95 1.25
CA TYR A 40 8.29 -11.38 0.25
C TYR A 40 9.01 -10.15 0.80
N LEU A 41 10.33 -10.28 1.01
CA LEU A 41 11.13 -9.29 1.72
C LEU A 41 11.10 -7.87 1.12
N PRO A 42 11.25 -7.66 -0.21
CA PRO A 42 11.15 -6.31 -0.80
C PRO A 42 9.81 -5.63 -0.51
N TRP A 43 8.72 -6.39 -0.55
CA TRP A 43 7.40 -5.87 -0.22
C TRP A 43 7.28 -5.46 1.26
N PHE A 44 7.89 -6.22 2.16
CA PHE A 44 7.89 -5.90 3.59
C PHE A 44 8.64 -4.60 3.85
N ILE A 45 9.86 -4.47 3.31
CA ILE A 45 10.70 -3.29 3.50
C ILE A 45 10.00 -2.04 2.97
N SER A 46 9.50 -2.08 1.73
CA SER A 46 8.82 -0.92 1.13
C SER A 46 7.54 -0.54 1.86
N SER A 47 6.70 -1.52 2.23
CA SER A 47 5.44 -1.27 2.94
C SER A 47 5.66 -0.66 4.33
N ILE A 48 6.60 -1.20 5.11
CA ILE A 48 6.90 -0.70 6.45
C ILE A 48 7.53 0.70 6.38
N SER A 49 8.46 0.92 5.46
CA SER A 49 9.10 2.24 5.27
C SER A 49 8.08 3.32 4.95
N MET A 50 7.14 3.04 4.06
CA MET A 50 6.09 3.99 3.69
C MET A 50 5.04 4.18 4.79
N ALA A 51 4.76 3.15 5.59
CA ALA A 51 3.89 3.28 6.76
C ALA A 51 4.52 4.18 7.85
N ILE A 52 5.85 4.07 8.07
CA ILE A 52 6.58 4.97 8.98
C ILE A 52 6.50 6.41 8.49
N LEU A 53 6.73 6.65 7.19
CA LEU A 53 6.60 7.99 6.61
C LEU A 53 5.16 8.53 6.73
N ALA A 54 4.15 7.71 6.51
CA ALA A 54 2.76 8.06 6.70
C ALA A 54 2.45 8.48 8.15
N ASP A 55 2.96 7.72 9.12
CA ASP A 55 2.83 8.06 10.55
C ASP A 55 3.53 9.39 10.90
N ILE A 56 4.71 9.66 10.33
CA ILE A 56 5.42 10.93 10.51
C ILE A 56 4.58 12.08 9.95
N ILE A 57 4.07 11.96 8.72
CA ILE A 57 3.23 13.00 8.09
C ILE A 57 2.00 13.28 8.95
N LEU A 58 1.29 12.24 9.39
CA LEU A 58 0.09 12.42 10.21
C LEU A 58 0.41 13.00 11.59
N SER A 59 1.53 12.61 12.20
CA SER A 59 1.92 13.13 13.51
C SER A 59 2.32 14.61 13.48
N VAL A 60 2.89 15.07 12.36
CA VAL A 60 3.33 16.46 12.17
C VAL A 60 2.18 17.37 11.71
N PHE A 61 1.39 16.91 10.74
CA PHE A 61 0.39 17.73 10.08
C PHE A 61 -1.06 17.51 10.58
N GLY A 62 -1.29 16.49 11.40
CA GLY A 62 -2.57 16.19 12.04
C GLY A 62 -3.33 15.06 11.39
N TYR A 63 -3.89 14.18 12.24
CA TYR A 63 -4.61 12.96 11.85
C TYR A 63 -6.00 13.21 11.26
N ASP A 64 -6.57 14.40 11.44
CA ASP A 64 -7.93 14.71 10.97
C ASP A 64 -7.96 15.63 9.73
N ARG A 65 -6.82 16.11 9.28
CA ARG A 65 -6.71 16.97 8.09
C ARG A 65 -6.76 16.14 6.81
N ALA A 66 -7.44 16.67 5.77
CA ALA A 66 -7.65 15.96 4.51
C ALA A 66 -6.33 15.66 3.78
N ILE A 67 -5.49 16.67 3.61
CA ILE A 67 -4.24 16.56 2.82
C ILE A 67 -3.28 15.54 3.43
N PRO A 68 -2.94 15.58 4.74
CA PRO A 68 -2.09 14.55 5.35
C PRO A 68 -2.68 13.14 5.22
N GLN A 69 -3.98 12.95 5.42
CA GLN A 69 -4.62 11.66 5.27
C GLN A 69 -4.53 11.13 3.84
N VAL A 70 -4.83 11.95 2.85
CA VAL A 70 -4.75 11.58 1.43
C VAL A 70 -3.31 11.21 1.05
N ALA A 71 -2.33 12.06 1.43
CA ALA A 71 -0.92 11.83 1.15
C ALA A 71 -0.40 10.55 1.84
N SER A 72 -0.71 10.37 3.12
CA SER A 72 -0.26 9.20 3.90
C SER A 72 -0.83 7.90 3.35
N TRP A 73 -2.12 7.86 3.02
CA TRP A 73 -2.73 6.67 2.46
C TRP A 73 -2.19 6.34 1.06
N ALA A 74 -2.03 7.35 0.20
CA ALA A 74 -1.41 7.17 -1.11
C ALA A 74 0.02 6.61 -0.99
N LEU A 75 0.83 7.14 -0.06
CA LEU A 75 2.17 6.64 0.22
C LEU A 75 2.17 5.18 0.66
N MET A 76 1.29 4.80 1.58
CA MET A 76 1.19 3.40 2.03
C MET A 76 0.82 2.46 0.89
N GLN A 77 -0.12 2.83 0.03
CA GLN A 77 -0.52 2.03 -1.12
C GLN A 77 0.58 1.94 -2.18
N LEU A 78 1.25 3.06 -2.47
CA LEU A 78 2.40 3.08 -3.37
C LEU A 78 3.57 2.27 -2.80
N GLY A 79 3.80 2.31 -1.49
CA GLY A 79 4.81 1.49 -0.82
C GLY A 79 4.54 0.00 -0.95
N SER A 80 3.29 -0.41 -0.77
CA SER A 80 2.88 -1.80 -0.99
C SER A 80 3.07 -2.23 -2.45
N ALA A 81 2.73 -1.38 -3.41
CA ALA A 81 2.92 -1.64 -4.83
C ALA A 81 4.41 -1.62 -5.24
N ALA A 82 5.20 -0.71 -4.70
CA ALA A 82 6.64 -0.58 -4.99
C ALA A 82 7.42 -1.85 -4.64
N GLY A 83 7.00 -2.58 -3.61
CA GLY A 83 7.61 -3.86 -3.23
C GLY A 83 7.53 -4.93 -4.33
N GLN A 84 6.59 -4.81 -5.26
CA GLN A 84 6.47 -5.67 -6.44
C GLN A 84 7.09 -5.01 -7.68
N TRP A 85 6.84 -3.73 -7.93
CA TRP A 85 7.32 -3.04 -9.13
C TRP A 85 8.83 -2.87 -9.16
N ILE A 86 9.47 -2.50 -8.04
CA ILE A 86 10.92 -2.32 -8.00
C ILE A 86 11.68 -3.60 -8.39
N PRO A 87 11.37 -4.79 -7.82
CA PRO A 87 12.00 -6.03 -8.28
C PRO A 87 11.73 -6.37 -9.74
N ILE A 88 10.52 -6.10 -10.25
CA ILE A 88 10.18 -6.33 -11.65
C ILE A 88 11.01 -5.43 -12.57
N TRP A 89 11.24 -4.16 -12.20
CA TRP A 89 11.95 -3.21 -13.04
C TRP A 89 13.47 -3.39 -13.02
N PHE A 90 14.04 -3.79 -11.89
CA PHE A 90 15.50 -3.85 -11.72
C PHE A 90 16.05 -5.28 -11.65
N PHE A 91 15.23 -6.26 -11.33
CA PHE A 91 15.63 -7.66 -11.10
C PHE A 91 14.62 -8.64 -11.69
N THR A 92 14.17 -8.40 -12.92
CA THR A 92 13.06 -9.09 -13.59
C THR A 92 13.21 -10.62 -13.55
N ASP A 93 14.36 -11.14 -13.97
CA ASP A 93 14.59 -12.59 -14.05
C ASP A 93 14.55 -13.28 -12.68
N ARG A 94 15.15 -12.61 -11.68
CA ARG A 94 15.15 -13.11 -10.31
C ARG A 94 13.74 -13.10 -9.71
N PHE A 95 13.01 -12.01 -9.90
CA PHE A 95 11.61 -11.90 -9.47
C PHE A 95 10.76 -13.00 -10.10
N ARG A 96 10.89 -13.20 -11.42
CA ARG A 96 10.19 -14.24 -12.14
C ARG A 96 10.48 -15.63 -11.58
N GLN A 97 11.75 -15.96 -11.38
CA GLN A 97 12.19 -17.26 -10.87
C GLN A 97 11.70 -17.51 -9.44
N ASP A 98 11.87 -16.53 -8.53
CA ASP A 98 11.43 -16.62 -7.14
C ASP A 98 9.92 -16.96 -7.02
N TRP A 99 9.09 -16.45 -7.93
CA TRP A 99 7.66 -16.74 -7.92
C TRP A 99 7.28 -18.05 -8.59
N ILE A 100 8.03 -18.46 -9.62
CA ILE A 100 7.88 -19.78 -10.23
C ILE A 100 8.24 -20.87 -9.19
N ASP A 101 9.32 -20.70 -8.46
CA ASP A 101 9.74 -21.61 -7.38
C ASP A 101 8.71 -21.70 -6.24
N LYS A 102 7.90 -20.65 -6.05
CA LYS A 102 6.75 -20.64 -5.13
C LYS A 102 5.46 -21.21 -5.73
N GLY A 103 5.52 -21.78 -6.93
CA GLY A 103 4.40 -22.46 -7.57
C GLY A 103 3.56 -21.61 -8.52
N GLN A 104 4.01 -20.38 -8.88
CA GLN A 104 3.34 -19.60 -9.91
C GLN A 104 3.68 -20.11 -11.32
N SER A 105 2.71 -20.03 -12.24
CA SER A 105 2.97 -20.43 -13.63
C SER A 105 3.85 -19.40 -14.35
N ALA A 106 4.74 -19.87 -15.22
CA ALA A 106 5.59 -19.02 -16.04
C ALA A 106 4.75 -18.01 -16.87
N ALA A 107 3.65 -18.48 -17.48
CA ALA A 107 2.76 -17.64 -18.27
C ALA A 107 2.12 -16.51 -17.45
N THR A 108 1.74 -16.78 -16.18
CA THR A 108 1.21 -15.75 -15.28
C THR A 108 2.26 -14.70 -14.95
N MET A 109 3.51 -15.13 -14.69
CA MET A 109 4.62 -14.22 -14.41
C MET A 109 4.98 -13.35 -15.61
N ASP A 110 5.04 -13.93 -16.81
CA ASP A 110 5.33 -13.20 -18.04
C ASP A 110 4.25 -12.14 -18.34
N ALA A 111 2.97 -12.47 -18.14
CA ALA A 111 1.88 -11.50 -18.25
C ALA A 111 1.99 -10.39 -17.21
N MET A 112 2.27 -10.72 -15.95
CA MET A 112 2.43 -9.75 -14.86
C MET A 112 3.58 -8.79 -15.14
N ILE A 113 4.73 -9.29 -15.58
CA ILE A 113 5.90 -8.49 -15.95
C ILE A 113 5.56 -7.57 -17.12
N HIS A 114 4.89 -8.08 -18.14
CA HIS A 114 4.48 -7.29 -19.32
C HIS A 114 3.64 -6.06 -18.91
N TYR A 115 2.67 -6.24 -18.01
CA TYR A 115 1.82 -5.15 -17.53
C TYR A 115 2.47 -4.26 -16.46
N ALA A 116 3.54 -4.69 -15.81
CA ALA A 116 4.24 -3.90 -14.82
C ALA A 116 5.36 -3.02 -15.41
N VAL A 117 5.76 -3.25 -16.66
CA VAL A 117 6.85 -2.55 -17.33
C VAL A 117 6.31 -1.52 -18.34
N GLY A 118 7.10 -0.48 -18.61
CA GLY A 118 6.78 0.55 -19.60
C GLY A 118 5.58 1.42 -19.19
N ILE A 119 4.80 1.82 -20.19
CA ILE A 119 3.65 2.73 -20.00
C ILE A 119 2.56 2.14 -19.10
N TRP A 120 2.36 0.83 -19.15
CA TRP A 120 1.38 0.15 -18.31
C TRP A 120 1.75 0.19 -16.82
N GLY A 121 3.05 0.10 -16.51
CA GLY A 121 3.55 0.30 -15.15
C GLY A 121 3.24 1.70 -14.62
N ILE A 122 3.48 2.74 -15.43
CA ILE A 122 3.17 4.13 -15.07
C ILE A 122 1.66 4.30 -14.85
N ILE A 123 0.83 3.79 -15.76
CA ILE A 123 -0.63 3.83 -15.64
C ILE A 123 -1.07 3.15 -14.33
N SER A 124 -0.50 1.99 -14.01
CA SER A 124 -0.82 1.26 -12.78
C SER A 124 -0.52 2.08 -11.52
N VAL A 125 0.63 2.77 -11.48
CA VAL A 125 0.99 3.68 -10.38
C VAL A 125 -0.05 4.79 -10.22
N LEU A 126 -0.41 5.45 -11.32
CA LEU A 126 -1.39 6.55 -11.33
C LEU A 126 -2.78 6.07 -10.88
N VAL A 127 -3.21 4.89 -11.34
CA VAL A 127 -4.48 4.29 -10.95
C VAL A 127 -4.49 3.96 -9.45
N VAL A 128 -3.44 3.33 -8.92
CA VAL A 128 -3.33 3.02 -7.49
C VAL A 128 -3.36 4.30 -6.65
N ALA A 129 -2.60 5.32 -7.01
CA ALA A 129 -2.59 6.61 -6.32
C ALA A 129 -3.98 7.28 -6.34
N SER A 130 -4.61 7.35 -7.53
CA SER A 130 -5.92 7.98 -7.70
C SER A 130 -7.03 7.27 -6.91
N LEU A 131 -7.11 5.95 -6.99
CA LEU A 131 -8.10 5.16 -6.24
C LEU A 131 -7.87 5.26 -4.73
N SER A 132 -6.62 5.35 -4.29
CA SER A 132 -6.28 5.54 -2.88
C SER A 132 -6.78 6.89 -2.37
N MET A 133 -6.54 7.97 -3.11
CA MET A 133 -7.01 9.31 -2.79
C MET A 133 -8.54 9.37 -2.72
N ILE A 134 -9.22 8.80 -3.72
CA ILE A 134 -10.69 8.74 -3.76
C ILE A 134 -11.22 7.95 -2.55
N GLY A 135 -10.59 6.83 -2.19
CA GLY A 135 -10.97 6.03 -1.02
C GLY A 135 -10.95 6.81 0.28
N VAL A 136 -9.92 7.62 0.50
CA VAL A 136 -9.82 8.51 1.67
C VAL A 136 -10.90 9.59 1.64
N LEU A 137 -11.13 10.24 0.50
CA LEU A 137 -12.14 11.30 0.37
C LEU A 137 -13.56 10.76 0.63
N ILE A 138 -13.88 9.59 0.10
CA ILE A 138 -15.15 8.90 0.39
C ILE A 138 -15.22 8.55 1.88
N GLY A 139 -14.17 7.96 2.45
CA GLY A 139 -14.11 7.63 3.86
C GLY A 139 -14.34 8.84 4.77
N ARG A 140 -13.73 9.98 4.45
CA ARG A 140 -13.95 11.25 5.17
C ARG A 140 -15.41 11.71 5.10
N LYS A 141 -16.03 11.63 3.93
CA LYS A 141 -17.44 12.03 3.74
C LYS A 141 -18.39 11.13 4.54
N VAL A 142 -18.17 9.82 4.48
CA VAL A 142 -19.01 8.82 5.17
C VAL A 142 -18.80 8.88 6.68
N LEU A 143 -17.56 9.00 7.15
CA LEU A 143 -17.21 8.90 8.58
C LEU A 143 -17.20 10.23 9.32
N LYS A 144 -17.48 11.35 8.65
CA LYS A 144 -17.49 12.69 9.29
C LYS A 144 -18.35 12.74 10.55
N LYS A 145 -19.48 12.04 10.57
CA LYS A 145 -20.42 11.96 11.70
C LYS A 145 -19.94 11.06 12.85
N TYR A 146 -18.94 10.21 12.61
CA TYR A 146 -18.39 9.28 13.61
C TYR A 146 -17.03 9.72 14.15
N LYS A 147 -16.60 10.93 13.82
CA LYS A 147 -15.38 11.53 14.35
C LYS A 147 -15.57 11.80 15.85
N LYS A 148 -14.72 11.23 16.69
CA LYS A 148 -14.63 11.50 18.13
C LYS A 148 -13.78 12.72 18.42
#